data_5d3444ea92b575ad9381fb3f299b1946
#
_entry.id   5d3444ea92b575ad9381fb3f299b1946
#
_cell.length_a   1.000
_cell.length_b   1.000
_cell.length_c   1.000
_cell.angle_alpha   90.00
_cell.angle_beta   90.00
_cell.angle_gamma   90.00
#
_symmetry.space_group_name_H-M   'P 1'
#
loop_
_entity.id
_entity.type
_entity.pdbx_description
1 polymer ?
#
loop_
_entity_poly.entity_id
_entity_poly.type
_entity_poly.pdbx_seq_one_letter_code
_entity_poly.pdbx_strand_id
1 'polypeptide(L)'
;MGAETSERVAFWHLNLRAALCHFRVENIRKVIDMILFLLMMQQLPILNIINFHYKTMFDEIEFDKIKRLPKYVFAAVNELKMAERRAGEDVIDFSMGNPDGPTPQHIVDKLIESINKPRTHGYSVSKGIYKLRGAVGTWYKRKYNVDLDLDREVVATMGSKEGYVHLVQAITNPGDLAMVPDPCYPIHSQAFILAGGNVHRLKLELNDDFTLDEEGFFRNIEKALRESSPKPKYLVVNFPNNPTTATVELPFYQKLVDIARQERFYIISDIAYAELTFDGYVTPSILQVPGAKDVAVESYTLSKTYNMAGWRVGFMVGNAKLIGALEKIKSWLDYGTFTPIQVASTIALTEDQSCVQEICEVYRKRRDVMVKSFINAGWPVVSPRASMFVWAQIPEPFRSMGSLEFSKKLLTEAKVAVSPGIGFGAYGDDYVRVAMIENEERIRQAARNIKKFLRE
;
A
#
# COMPACT_ATOMS: atom_id res chain seq x y z
N MET A 1 -47.70 -42.94 31.06
CA MET A 1 -46.42 -42.18 31.26
C MET A 1 -45.94 -41.44 30.04
N GLY A 2 -46.65 -41.44 28.88
CA GLY A 2 -46.22 -40.77 27.65
C GLY A 2 -46.91 -39.46 27.30
N ALA A 3 -48.03 -39.13 27.94
CA ALA A 3 -48.81 -37.92 27.58
C ALA A 3 -48.44 -36.67 28.41
N GLU A 4 -48.02 -36.83 29.63
CA GLU A 4 -47.65 -35.69 30.51
C GLU A 4 -46.33 -35.01 30.12
N THR A 5 -45.43 -35.68 29.41
CA THR A 5 -44.18 -35.11 28.93
C THR A 5 -44.37 -34.25 27.69
N SER A 6 -45.32 -34.55 26.82
CA SER A 6 -45.60 -33.78 25.60
C SER A 6 -46.24 -32.41 25.87
N GLU A 7 -47.21 -32.34 26.80
CA GLU A 7 -47.86 -31.09 27.17
C GLU A 7 -46.94 -30.13 27.94
N ARG A 8 -46.05 -30.65 28.77
CA ARG A 8 -45.04 -29.84 29.48
C ARG A 8 -44.05 -29.23 28.50
N VAL A 9 -43.58 -29.93 27.47
CA VAL A 9 -42.68 -29.41 26.46
C VAL A 9 -43.35 -28.33 25.61
N ALA A 10 -44.60 -28.50 25.22
CA ALA A 10 -45.34 -27.49 24.45
C ALA A 10 -45.61 -26.19 25.27
N PHE A 11 -45.91 -26.34 26.58
CA PHE A 11 -46.12 -25.19 27.46
C PHE A 11 -44.81 -24.34 27.62
N TRP A 12 -43.65 -25.00 27.70
CA TRP A 12 -42.37 -24.35 27.78
C TRP A 12 -41.95 -23.67 26.48
N HIS A 13 -42.28 -24.22 25.30
CA HIS A 13 -41.98 -23.59 24.00
C HIS A 13 -42.79 -22.31 23.76
N LEU A 14 -44.02 -22.23 24.22
CA LEU A 14 -44.85 -21.01 24.07
C LEU A 14 -44.36 -19.88 24.98
N ASN A 15 -44.01 -20.22 26.23
CA ASN A 15 -43.52 -19.22 27.19
C ASN A 15 -42.12 -18.72 26.88
N LEU A 16 -41.23 -19.52 26.31
CA LEU A 16 -39.92 -19.12 25.86
C LEU A 16 -39.97 -18.13 24.69
N ARG A 17 -40.88 -18.35 23.73
CA ARG A 17 -41.06 -17.42 22.60
C ARG A 17 -41.60 -16.06 23.05
N ALA A 18 -42.51 -15.99 24.00
CA ALA A 18 -43.04 -14.74 24.53
C ALA A 18 -41.99 -13.95 25.34
N ALA A 19 -41.10 -14.62 26.05
CA ALA A 19 -40.02 -13.98 26.82
C ALA A 19 -38.89 -13.43 25.94
N LEU A 20 -38.61 -14.08 24.81
CA LEU A 20 -37.51 -13.68 23.91
C LEU A 20 -37.85 -12.42 23.07
N CYS A 21 -39.12 -12.06 22.88
CA CYS A 21 -39.52 -10.89 22.09
C CYS A 21 -39.38 -9.54 22.80
N HIS A 22 -39.08 -9.49 24.09
CA HIS A 22 -39.11 -8.22 24.85
C HIS A 22 -37.82 -7.87 25.61
N PHE A 23 -36.70 -8.57 25.39
CA PHE A 23 -35.48 -8.34 26.17
C PHE A 23 -34.33 -7.73 25.35
N ARG A 24 -33.75 -6.63 25.85
CA ARG A 24 -32.47 -6.05 25.40
C ARG A 24 -31.30 -7.01 25.69
N VAL A 25 -30.25 -6.92 24.84
CA VAL A 25 -29.07 -7.82 24.79
C VAL A 25 -28.41 -8.09 26.15
N GLU A 26 -28.46 -7.16 27.10
CA GLU A 26 -27.88 -7.33 28.47
C GLU A 26 -28.60 -8.39 29.33
N ASN A 27 -29.86 -8.64 29.04
CA ASN A 27 -30.63 -9.64 29.80
C ASN A 27 -30.52 -11.03 29.22
N ILE A 28 -30.10 -11.17 27.96
CA ILE A 28 -29.95 -12.49 27.31
C ILE A 28 -28.87 -13.32 28.03
N ARG A 29 -27.76 -12.71 28.44
CA ARG A 29 -26.70 -13.39 29.17
C ARG A 29 -27.16 -13.95 30.51
N LYS A 30 -27.93 -13.17 31.27
CA LYS A 30 -28.51 -13.60 32.56
C LYS A 30 -29.52 -14.72 32.37
N VAL A 31 -30.33 -14.68 31.33
CA VAL A 31 -31.29 -15.75 31.01
C VAL A 31 -30.55 -17.02 30.56
N ILE A 32 -29.50 -16.90 29.78
CA ILE A 32 -28.64 -18.04 29.40
C ILE A 32 -27.96 -18.65 30.61
N ASP A 33 -27.37 -17.82 31.48
CA ASP A 33 -26.71 -18.30 32.69
C ASP A 33 -27.70 -19.00 33.65
N MET A 34 -28.92 -18.52 33.76
CA MET A 34 -29.99 -19.11 34.51
C MET A 34 -30.47 -20.46 33.89
N ILE A 35 -30.62 -20.52 32.57
CA ILE A 35 -30.95 -21.77 31.84
C ILE A 35 -29.81 -22.76 31.97
N LEU A 36 -28.56 -22.34 31.86
CA LEU A 36 -27.39 -23.18 32.07
C LEU A 36 -27.30 -23.71 33.50
N PHE A 37 -27.62 -22.90 34.49
CA PHE A 37 -27.69 -23.32 35.90
C PHE A 37 -28.78 -24.33 36.13
N LEU A 38 -30.00 -24.13 35.57
CA LEU A 38 -31.12 -25.08 35.68
C LEU A 38 -30.84 -26.40 34.94
N LEU A 39 -30.13 -26.38 33.83
CA LEU A 39 -29.72 -27.57 33.07
C LEU A 39 -28.60 -28.34 33.77
N MET A 40 -27.65 -27.65 34.41
CA MET A 40 -26.62 -28.29 35.25
C MET A 40 -27.19 -29.03 36.46
N MET A 41 -28.24 -28.50 37.08
CA MET A 41 -28.93 -29.14 38.21
C MET A 41 -29.73 -30.38 37.81
N GLN A 42 -30.05 -30.57 36.51
CA GLN A 42 -30.84 -31.71 36.01
C GLN A 42 -30.02 -32.78 35.26
N GLN A 43 -28.69 -32.70 35.21
CA GLN A 43 -27.79 -33.68 34.56
C GLN A 43 -28.18 -34.05 33.08
N LEU A 44 -28.75 -33.13 32.31
CA LEU A 44 -29.16 -33.41 30.92
C LEU A 44 -28.06 -33.11 29.89
N PRO A 45 -27.85 -33.95 28.85
CA PRO A 45 -26.79 -33.81 27.85
C PRO A 45 -27.01 -32.66 26.84
N ILE A 46 -27.96 -31.75 27.11
CA ILE A 46 -28.37 -30.65 26.25
C ILE A 46 -27.32 -29.52 26.20
N LEU A 47 -26.44 -29.41 27.19
CA LEU A 47 -25.39 -28.36 27.25
C LEU A 47 -24.41 -28.41 26.06
N ASN A 48 -24.08 -29.60 25.58
CA ASN A 48 -23.17 -29.79 24.46
C ASN A 48 -23.82 -29.38 23.13
N ILE A 49 -25.12 -29.50 22.98
CA ILE A 49 -25.88 -29.16 21.77
C ILE A 49 -26.03 -27.65 21.66
N ILE A 50 -26.32 -26.95 22.77
CA ILE A 50 -26.46 -25.48 22.78
C ILE A 50 -25.14 -24.80 22.52
N ASN A 51 -24.03 -25.21 23.16
CA ASN A 51 -22.71 -24.66 22.91
C ASN A 51 -22.21 -24.95 21.48
N PHE A 52 -22.52 -26.11 20.93
CA PHE A 52 -22.20 -26.44 19.54
C PHE A 52 -22.99 -25.61 18.56
N HIS A 53 -24.30 -25.39 18.77
CA HIS A 53 -25.13 -24.52 17.90
C HIS A 53 -24.75 -23.04 17.98
N TYR A 54 -24.41 -22.52 19.15
CA TYR A 54 -23.99 -21.12 19.29
C TYR A 54 -22.65 -20.87 18.62
N LYS A 55 -21.69 -21.78 18.75
CA LYS A 55 -20.38 -21.66 18.11
C LYS A 55 -20.47 -21.71 16.59
N THR A 56 -21.31 -22.62 16.04
CA THR A 56 -21.51 -22.74 14.59
C THR A 56 -22.24 -21.54 13.99
N MET A 57 -23.18 -20.91 14.70
CA MET A 57 -23.96 -19.77 14.18
C MET A 57 -23.13 -18.49 13.98
N PHE A 58 -22.10 -18.23 14.80
CA PHE A 58 -21.18 -17.11 14.61
C PHE A 58 -20.01 -17.44 13.67
N ASP A 59 -19.61 -18.70 13.59
CA ASP A 59 -18.58 -19.17 12.65
C ASP A 59 -19.04 -19.11 11.19
N GLU A 60 -20.36 -19.06 10.93
CA GLU A 60 -20.98 -18.90 9.61
C GLU A 60 -21.06 -17.45 9.15
N ILE A 61 -20.81 -16.46 10.03
CA ILE A 61 -20.81 -15.06 9.63
C ILE A 61 -19.55 -14.75 8.85
N GLU A 62 -19.72 -14.54 7.55
CA GLU A 62 -18.62 -14.22 6.66
C GLU A 62 -18.60 -12.72 6.30
N PHE A 63 -17.38 -12.19 6.15
CA PHE A 63 -17.19 -10.79 5.79
C PHE A 63 -16.84 -10.68 4.30
N ASP A 64 -17.84 -10.52 3.44
CA ASP A 64 -17.70 -10.55 1.97
C ASP A 64 -16.66 -9.57 1.43
N LYS A 65 -16.53 -8.38 2.02
CA LYS A 65 -15.48 -7.43 1.63
C LYS A 65 -14.07 -8.00 1.80
N ILE A 66 -13.85 -8.77 2.86
CA ILE A 66 -12.53 -9.37 3.15
C ILE A 66 -12.27 -10.56 2.23
N LYS A 67 -13.30 -11.34 1.87
CA LYS A 67 -13.17 -12.44 0.90
C LYS A 67 -12.73 -11.99 -0.50
N ARG A 68 -13.09 -10.76 -0.88
CA ARG A 68 -12.68 -10.16 -2.17
C ARG A 68 -11.18 -9.84 -2.23
N LEU A 69 -10.50 -9.77 -1.08
CA LEU A 69 -9.06 -9.55 -1.05
C LEU A 69 -8.31 -10.86 -1.32
N PRO A 70 -7.28 -10.84 -2.19
CA PRO A 70 -6.43 -12.00 -2.40
C PRO A 70 -5.64 -12.34 -1.12
N LYS A 71 -5.18 -13.57 -1.01
CA LYS A 71 -4.20 -13.93 0.03
C LYS A 71 -2.98 -13.02 -0.07
N TYR A 72 -2.53 -12.50 1.06
CA TYR A 72 -1.36 -11.63 1.10
C TYR A 72 -0.08 -12.45 0.90
N VAL A 73 0.36 -12.53 -0.34
CA VAL A 73 1.47 -13.41 -0.79
C VAL A 73 2.76 -13.18 0.00
N PHE A 74 3.04 -11.92 0.35
CA PHE A 74 4.23 -11.56 1.13
C PHE A 74 4.25 -12.17 2.55
N ALA A 75 3.09 -12.54 3.11
CA ALA A 75 3.02 -13.19 4.41
C ALA A 75 3.73 -14.55 4.40
N ALA A 76 3.53 -15.35 3.35
CA ALA A 76 4.15 -16.67 3.22
C ALA A 76 5.70 -16.59 3.20
N VAL A 77 6.26 -15.63 2.46
CA VAL A 77 7.71 -15.40 2.45
C VAL A 77 8.20 -14.88 3.81
N ASN A 78 7.42 -14.01 4.46
CA ASN A 78 7.79 -13.49 5.78
C ASN A 78 7.76 -14.57 6.87
N GLU A 79 6.77 -15.45 6.87
CA GLU A 79 6.68 -16.59 7.80
C GLU A 79 7.89 -17.52 7.64
N LEU A 80 8.23 -17.88 6.40
CA LEU A 80 9.39 -18.71 6.11
C LEU A 80 10.69 -18.01 6.53
N LYS A 81 10.87 -16.73 6.22
CA LYS A 81 12.01 -15.92 6.66
C LYS A 81 12.17 -15.94 8.18
N MET A 82 11.07 -15.77 8.91
CA MET A 82 11.10 -15.79 10.37
C MET A 82 11.38 -17.20 10.92
N ALA A 83 10.98 -18.26 10.22
CA ALA A 83 11.34 -19.64 10.57
C ALA A 83 12.84 -19.89 10.39
N GLU A 84 13.42 -19.51 9.25
CA GLU A 84 14.86 -19.62 8.97
C GLU A 84 15.69 -18.85 10.02
N ARG A 85 15.34 -17.61 10.32
CA ARG A 85 16.02 -16.81 11.36
C ARG A 85 15.95 -17.45 12.74
N ARG A 86 14.79 -18.05 13.11
CA ARG A 86 14.66 -18.80 14.39
C ARG A 86 15.50 -20.07 14.41
N ALA A 87 15.76 -20.69 13.26
CA ALA A 87 16.67 -21.81 13.12
C ALA A 87 18.17 -21.40 13.20
N GLY A 88 18.47 -20.10 13.33
CA GLY A 88 19.83 -19.58 13.44
C GLY A 88 20.47 -19.24 12.09
N GLU A 89 19.73 -19.27 11.00
CA GLU A 89 20.25 -18.98 9.66
C GLU A 89 20.46 -17.48 9.43
N ASP A 90 21.57 -17.14 8.77
CA ASP A 90 21.92 -15.76 8.40
C ASP A 90 21.17 -15.33 7.13
N VAL A 91 19.91 -14.93 7.27
CA VAL A 91 19.07 -14.50 6.16
C VAL A 91 19.33 -13.04 5.79
N ILE A 92 19.71 -12.80 4.53
CA ILE A 92 19.86 -11.46 3.93
C ILE A 92 18.51 -11.05 3.35
N ASP A 93 17.96 -9.92 3.81
CA ASP A 93 16.57 -9.54 3.55
C ASP A 93 16.43 -8.38 2.57
N PHE A 94 16.12 -8.68 1.32
CA PHE A 94 15.72 -7.71 0.28
C PHE A 94 14.20 -7.69 0.03
N SER A 95 13.40 -8.35 0.89
CA SER A 95 11.95 -8.49 0.65
C SER A 95 11.14 -7.26 1.05
N MET A 96 11.64 -6.42 1.95
CA MET A 96 10.89 -5.27 2.47
C MET A 96 11.31 -3.96 1.81
N GLY A 97 10.34 -3.15 1.41
CA GLY A 97 10.60 -1.80 0.89
C GLY A 97 10.61 -0.73 2.00
N ASN A 98 11.35 -0.99 3.08
CA ASN A 98 11.45 -0.07 4.22
C ASN A 98 12.86 0.56 4.24
N PRO A 99 12.98 1.90 4.19
CA PRO A 99 14.26 2.56 4.37
C PRO A 99 14.93 2.12 5.68
N ASP A 100 16.21 1.84 5.65
CA ASP A 100 17.00 1.37 6.78
C ASP A 100 17.86 2.48 7.43
N GLY A 101 18.03 3.62 6.75
CA GLY A 101 18.75 4.77 7.27
C GLY A 101 17.95 5.56 8.32
N PRO A 102 18.64 6.33 9.18
CA PRO A 102 17.97 7.22 10.13
C PRO A 102 17.31 8.42 9.42
N THR A 103 16.29 8.96 10.06
CA THR A 103 15.76 10.28 9.69
C THR A 103 16.83 11.35 9.92
N PRO A 104 17.02 12.34 9.02
CA PRO A 104 17.99 13.42 9.20
C PRO A 104 17.85 14.14 10.53
N GLN A 105 18.99 14.41 11.20
CA GLN A 105 19.01 14.85 12.59
C GLN A 105 18.26 16.17 12.84
N HIS A 106 18.38 17.16 11.92
CA HIS A 106 17.66 18.44 12.05
C HIS A 106 16.13 18.28 12.07
N ILE A 107 15.58 17.24 11.41
CA ILE A 107 14.15 16.90 11.45
C ILE A 107 13.79 16.29 12.81
N VAL A 108 14.66 15.40 13.33
CA VAL A 108 14.50 14.79 14.66
C VAL A 108 14.54 15.85 15.74
N ASP A 109 15.51 16.77 15.69
CA ASP A 109 15.66 17.87 16.64
C ASP A 109 14.42 18.76 16.67
N LYS A 110 13.83 19.03 15.49
CA LYS A 110 12.59 19.80 15.40
C LYS A 110 11.39 19.06 15.99
N LEU A 111 11.32 17.75 15.85
CA LEU A 111 10.32 16.95 16.53
C LEU A 111 10.44 17.07 18.05
N ILE A 112 11.67 16.92 18.59
CA ILE A 112 11.95 17.02 20.02
C ILE A 112 11.57 18.42 20.54
N GLU A 113 11.99 19.48 19.85
CA GLU A 113 11.60 20.85 20.18
C GLU A 113 10.06 21.00 20.23
N SER A 114 9.38 20.45 19.25
CA SER A 114 7.92 20.61 19.11
C SER A 114 7.14 19.81 20.15
N ILE A 115 7.60 18.61 20.49
CA ILE A 115 6.95 17.74 21.48
C ILE A 115 7.00 18.34 22.90
N ASN A 116 8.04 19.14 23.19
CA ASN A 116 8.17 19.84 24.47
C ASN A 116 7.24 21.07 24.60
N LYS A 117 6.46 21.40 23.56
CA LYS A 117 5.52 22.53 23.58
C LYS A 117 4.10 22.02 23.91
N PRO A 118 3.53 22.32 25.09
CA PRO A 118 2.22 21.78 25.52
C PRO A 118 1.08 22.03 24.53
N ARG A 119 1.13 23.13 23.78
CA ARG A 119 0.09 23.50 22.80
C ARG A 119 0.05 22.59 21.55
N THR A 120 1.04 21.72 21.35
CA THR A 120 1.11 20.82 20.18
C THR A 120 0.47 19.46 20.45
N HIS A 121 -0.02 19.18 21.65
CA HIS A 121 -0.58 17.90 22.07
C HIS A 121 -2.08 17.76 21.81
N GLY A 122 -2.79 18.86 21.51
CA GLY A 122 -4.20 18.82 21.17
C GLY A 122 -4.46 18.20 19.80
N TYR A 123 -5.72 17.91 19.52
CA TYR A 123 -6.15 17.45 18.21
C TYR A 123 -5.71 18.43 17.11
N SER A 124 -5.22 17.90 16.02
CA SER A 124 -4.91 18.68 14.81
C SER A 124 -6.15 18.84 13.92
N VAL A 125 -6.02 19.62 12.85
CA VAL A 125 -7.02 19.69 11.79
C VAL A 125 -6.80 18.58 10.77
N SER A 126 -7.87 17.93 10.30
CA SER A 126 -7.79 16.75 9.42
C SER A 126 -7.01 17.03 8.13
N LYS A 127 -7.09 18.24 7.56
CA LYS A 127 -6.34 18.62 6.36
C LYS A 127 -4.87 18.98 6.60
N GLY A 128 -4.42 18.98 7.85
CA GLY A 128 -3.06 19.37 8.25
C GLY A 128 -2.92 20.85 8.55
N ILE A 129 -1.93 21.19 9.40
CA ILE A 129 -1.66 22.57 9.81
C ILE A 129 -1.29 23.44 8.59
N TYR A 130 -1.65 24.72 8.65
CA TYR A 130 -1.42 25.66 7.56
C TYR A 130 0.07 25.74 7.14
N LYS A 131 0.98 25.73 8.14
CA LYS A 131 2.42 25.76 7.88
C LYS A 131 2.92 24.57 7.06
N LEU A 132 2.41 23.34 7.34
CA LEU A 132 2.78 22.17 6.54
C LEU A 132 2.23 22.29 5.11
N ARG A 133 0.97 22.71 4.95
CA ARG A 133 0.39 22.93 3.62
C ARG A 133 1.15 24.01 2.82
N GLY A 134 1.57 25.06 3.51
CA GLY A 134 2.45 26.10 2.93
C GLY A 134 3.81 25.55 2.49
N ALA A 135 4.43 24.68 3.33
CA ALA A 135 5.68 24.00 2.97
C ALA A 135 5.53 23.10 1.73
N VAL A 136 4.41 22.38 1.62
CA VAL A 136 4.07 21.59 0.43
C VAL A 136 3.97 22.47 -0.80
N GLY A 137 3.26 23.62 -0.73
CA GLY A 137 3.16 24.57 -1.83
C GLY A 137 4.53 25.12 -2.25
N THR A 138 5.37 25.50 -1.27
CA THR A 138 6.75 25.95 -1.53
C THR A 138 7.59 24.87 -2.19
N TRP A 139 7.48 23.63 -1.74
CA TRP A 139 8.21 22.48 -2.31
C TRP A 139 7.79 22.22 -3.77
N TYR A 140 6.47 22.23 -4.10
CA TYR A 140 5.97 22.09 -5.47
C TYR A 140 6.41 23.25 -6.37
N LYS A 141 6.38 24.49 -5.85
CA LYS A 141 6.86 25.66 -6.59
C LYS A 141 8.34 25.57 -6.93
N ARG A 142 9.16 25.19 -5.93
CA ARG A 142 10.61 25.07 -6.10
C ARG A 142 11.00 23.96 -7.06
N LYS A 143 10.37 22.77 -6.91
CA LYS A 143 10.77 21.57 -7.66
C LYS A 143 10.17 21.51 -9.05
N TYR A 144 8.90 21.84 -9.19
CA TYR A 144 8.12 21.63 -10.41
C TYR A 144 7.59 22.91 -11.05
N ASN A 145 7.83 24.07 -10.46
CA ASN A 145 7.25 25.35 -10.84
C ASN A 145 5.70 25.34 -10.86
N VAL A 146 5.09 24.56 -9.97
CA VAL A 146 3.63 24.45 -9.83
C VAL A 146 3.16 25.28 -8.65
N ASP A 147 2.19 26.18 -8.90
CA ASP A 147 1.50 26.94 -7.86
C ASP A 147 0.28 26.14 -7.37
N LEU A 148 0.06 26.10 -6.06
CA LEU A 148 -1.04 25.39 -5.42
C LEU A 148 -1.86 26.35 -4.54
N ASP A 149 -3.19 26.26 -4.64
CA ASP A 149 -4.09 26.86 -3.66
C ASP A 149 -4.05 26.03 -2.38
N LEU A 150 -3.44 26.58 -1.33
CA LEU A 150 -3.20 25.88 -0.06
C LEU A 150 -4.49 25.45 0.65
N ASP A 151 -5.61 26.10 0.38
CA ASP A 151 -6.88 25.82 1.04
C ASP A 151 -7.75 24.82 0.28
N ARG A 152 -7.55 24.70 -1.04
CA ARG A 152 -8.40 23.88 -1.91
C ARG A 152 -7.67 22.74 -2.60
N GLU A 153 -6.36 22.84 -2.79
CA GLU A 153 -5.57 21.91 -3.60
C GLU A 153 -4.52 21.15 -2.80
N VAL A 154 -4.48 21.29 -1.46
CA VAL A 154 -3.47 20.65 -0.61
C VAL A 154 -4.09 20.04 0.63
N VAL A 155 -3.82 18.76 0.90
CA VAL A 155 -4.19 18.07 2.14
C VAL A 155 -3.04 17.20 2.63
N ALA A 156 -2.69 17.33 3.92
CA ALA A 156 -1.74 16.44 4.59
C ALA A 156 -2.41 15.11 4.94
N THR A 157 -1.66 14.02 4.86
CA THR A 157 -2.15 12.66 5.09
C THR A 157 -1.26 11.90 6.07
N MET A 158 -1.77 10.86 6.70
CA MET A 158 -1.00 9.96 7.56
C MET A 158 -0.20 8.94 6.72
N GLY A 159 0.70 9.46 5.87
CA GLY A 159 1.38 8.79 4.79
C GLY A 159 0.51 8.71 3.52
N SER A 160 1.15 8.55 2.35
CA SER A 160 0.47 8.49 1.06
C SER A 160 -0.57 7.37 0.98
N LYS A 161 -0.29 6.22 1.60
CA LYS A 161 -1.19 5.05 1.58
C LYS A 161 -2.55 5.34 2.22
N GLU A 162 -2.56 6.01 3.37
CA GLU A 162 -3.81 6.41 4.05
C GLU A 162 -4.58 7.40 3.18
N GLY A 163 -3.93 8.47 2.71
CA GLY A 163 -4.56 9.47 1.86
C GLY A 163 -5.15 8.87 0.58
N TYR A 164 -4.42 7.94 -0.05
CA TYR A 164 -4.89 7.21 -1.21
C TYR A 164 -6.15 6.38 -0.91
N VAL A 165 -6.14 5.58 0.17
CA VAL A 165 -7.28 4.74 0.54
C VAL A 165 -8.50 5.58 0.89
N HIS A 166 -8.34 6.65 1.66
CA HIS A 166 -9.44 7.55 2.02
C HIS A 166 -9.99 8.29 0.80
N LEU A 167 -9.12 8.75 -0.13
CA LEU A 167 -9.61 9.33 -1.37
C LEU A 167 -10.45 8.32 -2.15
N VAL A 168 -9.95 7.11 -2.37
CA VAL A 168 -10.66 6.06 -3.11
C VAL A 168 -12.00 5.75 -2.44
N GLN A 169 -12.05 5.64 -1.11
CA GLN A 169 -13.31 5.45 -0.38
C GLN A 169 -14.30 6.61 -0.57
N ALA A 170 -13.79 7.86 -0.62
CA ALA A 170 -14.64 9.04 -0.78
C ALA A 170 -15.27 9.18 -2.16
N ILE A 171 -14.57 8.71 -3.21
CA ILE A 171 -14.97 8.98 -4.60
C ILE A 171 -15.59 7.77 -5.32
N THR A 172 -15.41 6.55 -4.79
CA THR A 172 -15.83 5.32 -5.46
C THR A 172 -17.21 4.88 -5.00
N ASN A 173 -18.14 4.77 -5.92
CA ASN A 173 -19.45 4.12 -5.68
C ASN A 173 -19.36 2.61 -5.96
N PRO A 174 -20.23 1.80 -5.35
CA PRO A 174 -20.33 0.39 -5.69
C PRO A 174 -20.49 0.18 -7.20
N GLY A 175 -19.65 -0.68 -7.77
CA GLY A 175 -19.64 -0.97 -9.20
C GLY A 175 -18.83 -0.02 -10.08
N ASP A 176 -18.36 1.11 -9.59
CA ASP A 176 -17.45 2.00 -10.35
C ASP A 176 -16.19 1.23 -10.78
N LEU A 177 -15.66 1.54 -11.96
CA LEU A 177 -14.50 0.88 -12.54
C LEU A 177 -13.28 1.79 -12.53
N ALA A 178 -12.15 1.26 -12.04
CA ALA A 178 -10.84 1.91 -12.10
C ALA A 178 -9.89 1.13 -13.00
N MET A 179 -9.10 1.83 -13.79
CA MET A 179 -7.94 1.30 -14.51
C MET A 179 -6.72 1.34 -13.58
N VAL A 180 -6.08 0.20 -13.39
CA VAL A 180 -4.89 0.10 -12.52
C VAL A 180 -3.83 -0.73 -13.23
N PRO A 181 -2.58 -0.24 -13.34
CA PRO A 181 -1.46 -1.01 -13.89
C PRO A 181 -1.26 -2.35 -13.16
N ASP A 182 -0.80 -3.34 -13.88
CA ASP A 182 -0.41 -4.65 -13.34
C ASP A 182 0.92 -5.07 -14.00
N PRO A 183 2.01 -5.24 -13.24
CA PRO A 183 2.08 -5.19 -11.78
C PRO A 183 2.02 -3.78 -11.19
N CYS A 184 1.57 -3.65 -9.93
CA CYS A 184 1.50 -2.40 -9.19
C CYS A 184 1.68 -2.61 -7.68
N TYR A 185 1.87 -1.52 -6.94
CA TYR A 185 1.79 -1.57 -5.49
C TYR A 185 0.37 -2.02 -5.07
N PRO A 186 0.23 -3.10 -4.27
CA PRO A 186 -1.06 -3.78 -4.10
C PRO A 186 -2.23 -2.89 -3.67
N ILE A 187 -1.98 -1.84 -2.88
CA ILE A 187 -3.04 -0.95 -2.41
C ILE A 187 -3.72 -0.19 -3.55
N HIS A 188 -3.02 0.02 -4.70
CA HIS A 188 -3.59 0.75 -5.82
C HIS A 188 -4.83 0.06 -6.39
N SER A 189 -4.86 -1.27 -6.41
CA SER A 189 -6.03 -2.04 -6.83
C SER A 189 -6.96 -2.37 -5.64
N GLN A 190 -6.38 -2.76 -4.50
CA GLN A 190 -7.20 -3.26 -3.39
C GLN A 190 -8.07 -2.18 -2.73
N ALA A 191 -7.66 -0.90 -2.76
CA ALA A 191 -8.48 0.19 -2.23
C ALA A 191 -9.83 0.32 -2.96
N PHE A 192 -9.85 0.19 -4.29
CA PHE A 192 -11.09 0.20 -5.07
C PHE A 192 -11.99 -0.99 -4.73
N ILE A 193 -11.42 -2.18 -4.60
CA ILE A 193 -12.16 -3.39 -4.20
C ILE A 193 -12.77 -3.23 -2.81
N LEU A 194 -12.01 -2.69 -1.85
CA LEU A 194 -12.50 -2.40 -0.49
C LEU A 194 -13.59 -1.33 -0.47
N ALA A 195 -13.52 -0.35 -1.39
CA ALA A 195 -14.56 0.68 -1.54
C ALA A 195 -15.84 0.15 -2.22
N GLY A 196 -15.84 -1.09 -2.74
CA GLY A 196 -16.96 -1.69 -3.45
C GLY A 196 -16.90 -1.51 -4.98
N GLY A 197 -15.86 -0.89 -5.49
CA GLY A 197 -15.58 -0.74 -6.92
C GLY A 197 -14.99 -2.00 -7.55
N ASN A 198 -14.71 -1.90 -8.83
CA ASN A 198 -14.06 -2.90 -9.67
C ASN A 198 -12.76 -2.36 -10.25
N VAL A 199 -11.88 -3.26 -10.68
CA VAL A 199 -10.58 -2.92 -11.24
C VAL A 199 -10.42 -3.58 -12.62
N HIS A 200 -10.13 -2.77 -13.62
CA HIS A 200 -9.61 -3.22 -14.91
C HIS A 200 -8.08 -3.14 -14.86
N ARG A 201 -7.42 -4.29 -14.97
CA ARG A 201 -5.96 -4.35 -14.90
C ARG A 201 -5.36 -4.01 -16.25
N LEU A 202 -4.54 -2.96 -16.30
CA LEU A 202 -3.76 -2.59 -17.47
C LEU A 202 -2.40 -3.28 -17.41
N LYS A 203 -2.12 -4.18 -18.34
CA LYS A 203 -0.78 -4.77 -18.42
C LYS A 203 0.27 -3.67 -18.56
N LEU A 204 1.22 -3.62 -17.63
CA LEU A 204 2.35 -2.71 -17.67
C LEU A 204 3.52 -3.46 -18.29
N GLU A 205 3.75 -3.22 -19.57
CA GLU A 205 4.84 -3.85 -20.34
C GLU A 205 6.09 -2.97 -20.29
N LEU A 206 7.24 -3.63 -20.26
CA LEU A 206 8.53 -2.99 -20.27
C LEU A 206 9.27 -3.38 -21.55
N ASN A 207 10.03 -2.45 -22.07
CA ASN A 207 11.02 -2.72 -23.12
C ASN A 207 12.18 -3.55 -22.55
N ASP A 208 13.09 -4.02 -23.42
CA ASP A 208 14.25 -4.82 -23.01
C ASP A 208 15.19 -4.11 -22.04
N ASP A 209 15.21 -2.78 -22.05
CA ASP A 209 15.96 -1.93 -21.13
C ASP A 209 15.19 -1.56 -19.85
N PHE A 210 14.03 -2.19 -19.62
CA PHE A 210 13.11 -1.95 -18.51
C PHE A 210 12.50 -0.54 -18.45
N THR A 211 12.57 0.23 -19.54
CA THR A 211 11.72 1.41 -19.72
C THR A 211 10.28 0.98 -19.99
N LEU A 212 9.32 1.87 -19.70
CA LEU A 212 7.91 1.61 -19.99
C LEU A 212 7.67 1.53 -21.51
N ASP A 213 6.96 0.49 -21.99
CA ASP A 213 6.31 0.54 -23.31
C ASP A 213 5.13 1.52 -23.25
N GLU A 214 5.43 2.81 -23.47
CA GLU A 214 4.42 3.88 -23.39
C GLU A 214 3.31 3.68 -24.42
N GLU A 215 3.64 3.26 -25.64
CA GLU A 215 2.64 3.03 -26.70
C GLU A 215 1.71 1.87 -26.34
N GLY A 216 2.26 0.77 -25.84
CA GLY A 216 1.49 -0.37 -25.34
C GLY A 216 0.59 0.03 -24.17
N PHE A 217 1.09 0.83 -23.27
CA PHE A 217 0.32 1.35 -22.15
C PHE A 217 -0.88 2.19 -22.60
N PHE A 218 -0.69 3.12 -23.55
CA PHE A 218 -1.78 3.92 -24.10
C PHE A 218 -2.79 3.07 -24.89
N ARG A 219 -2.33 2.10 -25.69
CA ARG A 219 -3.23 1.14 -26.38
C ARG A 219 -4.11 0.39 -25.37
N ASN A 220 -3.54 -0.03 -24.22
CA ASN A 220 -4.30 -0.72 -23.17
C ASN A 220 -5.36 0.21 -22.50
N ILE A 221 -5.04 1.49 -22.30
CA ILE A 221 -6.02 2.49 -21.82
C ILE A 221 -7.17 2.64 -22.84
N GLU A 222 -6.86 2.88 -24.10
CA GLU A 222 -7.87 3.06 -25.15
C GLU A 222 -8.76 1.81 -25.28
N LYS A 223 -8.18 0.62 -25.21
CA LYS A 223 -8.93 -0.63 -25.19
C LYS A 223 -9.86 -0.73 -23.99
N ALA A 224 -9.38 -0.41 -22.79
CA ALA A 224 -10.19 -0.44 -21.58
C ALA A 224 -11.36 0.57 -21.66
N LEU A 225 -11.14 1.77 -22.18
CA LEU A 225 -12.17 2.81 -22.36
C LEU A 225 -13.24 2.41 -23.37
N ARG A 226 -12.86 1.67 -24.41
CA ARG A 226 -13.79 1.21 -25.46
C ARG A 226 -14.59 -0.03 -25.04
N GLU A 227 -13.96 -0.98 -24.36
CA GLU A 227 -14.49 -2.32 -24.15
C GLU A 227 -15.12 -2.53 -22.77
N SER A 228 -14.85 -1.64 -21.79
CA SER A 228 -15.38 -1.82 -20.44
C SER A 228 -16.79 -1.25 -20.27
N SER A 229 -17.63 -2.00 -19.55
CA SER A 229 -18.94 -1.53 -19.08
C SER A 229 -19.10 -1.89 -17.59
N PRO A 230 -19.25 -0.90 -16.69
CA PRO A 230 -19.30 0.53 -16.94
C PRO A 230 -17.96 1.10 -17.45
N LYS A 231 -18.01 2.29 -18.09
CA LYS A 231 -16.80 3.02 -18.52
C LYS A 231 -15.92 3.36 -17.28
N PRO A 232 -14.60 3.18 -17.37
CA PRO A 232 -13.68 3.54 -16.29
C PRO A 232 -13.77 5.03 -15.91
N LYS A 233 -13.80 5.31 -14.61
CA LYS A 233 -13.85 6.67 -14.06
C LYS A 233 -12.51 7.13 -13.50
N TYR A 234 -11.61 6.21 -13.22
CA TYR A 234 -10.34 6.46 -12.55
C TYR A 234 -9.21 5.72 -13.25
N LEU A 235 -8.05 6.34 -13.29
CA LEU A 235 -6.78 5.70 -13.64
C LEU A 235 -5.78 5.96 -12.52
N VAL A 236 -5.08 4.93 -12.08
CA VAL A 236 -3.95 5.06 -11.17
C VAL A 236 -2.65 4.97 -11.96
N VAL A 237 -1.72 5.87 -11.67
CA VAL A 237 -0.33 5.78 -12.17
C VAL A 237 0.64 5.93 -11.01
N ASN A 238 1.77 5.25 -11.09
CA ASN A 238 2.83 5.31 -10.10
C ASN A 238 4.18 5.26 -10.80
N PHE A 239 4.83 6.41 -10.92
CA PHE A 239 6.16 6.55 -11.53
C PHE A 239 7.02 7.52 -10.71
N PRO A 240 8.23 7.10 -10.29
CA PRO A 240 8.87 5.79 -10.47
C PRO A 240 8.06 4.66 -9.88
N ASN A 241 7.92 3.57 -10.64
CA ASN A 241 6.98 2.50 -10.33
C ASN A 241 7.49 1.56 -9.23
N ASN A 242 6.60 1.13 -8.36
CA ASN A 242 6.76 -0.01 -7.48
C ASN A 242 5.80 -1.12 -7.95
N PRO A 243 6.28 -2.26 -8.49
CA PRO A 243 7.63 -2.81 -8.25
C PRO A 243 8.63 -2.62 -9.40
N THR A 244 8.22 -2.26 -10.61
CA THR A 244 8.99 -2.41 -11.85
C THR A 244 10.15 -1.42 -11.99
N THR A 245 10.18 -0.37 -11.17
CA THR A 245 11.12 0.75 -11.26
C THR A 245 11.01 1.62 -12.52
N ALA A 246 10.04 1.33 -13.39
CA ALA A 246 9.79 2.09 -14.60
C ALA A 246 9.62 3.57 -14.31
N THR A 247 10.15 4.40 -15.19
CA THR A 247 10.09 5.85 -15.14
C THR A 247 9.45 6.40 -16.41
N VAL A 248 8.92 7.62 -16.34
CA VAL A 248 8.33 8.32 -17.47
C VAL A 248 8.86 9.74 -17.55
N GLU A 249 8.75 10.36 -18.72
CA GLU A 249 9.10 11.76 -18.94
C GLU A 249 7.82 12.63 -19.02
N LEU A 250 7.96 13.94 -18.97
CA LEU A 250 6.81 14.86 -18.95
C LEU A 250 5.85 14.71 -20.15
N PRO A 251 6.30 14.41 -21.39
CA PRO A 251 5.39 14.17 -22.51
C PRO A 251 4.40 13.02 -22.31
N PHE A 252 4.79 11.99 -21.57
CA PHE A 252 3.87 10.90 -21.17
C PHE A 252 2.68 11.46 -20.39
N TYR A 253 2.92 12.30 -19.39
CA TYR A 253 1.86 12.93 -18.62
C TYR A 253 1.02 13.91 -19.44
N GLN A 254 1.64 14.62 -20.40
CA GLN A 254 0.88 15.49 -21.32
C GLN A 254 -0.17 14.69 -22.08
N LYS A 255 0.25 13.60 -22.75
CA LYS A 255 -0.66 12.72 -23.48
C LYS A 255 -1.74 12.13 -22.59
N LEU A 256 -1.36 11.71 -21.37
CA LEU A 256 -2.28 11.11 -20.41
C LEU A 256 -3.36 12.10 -19.94
N VAL A 257 -2.98 13.34 -19.64
CA VAL A 257 -3.91 14.40 -19.23
C VAL A 257 -4.87 14.76 -20.36
N ASP A 258 -4.39 14.82 -21.60
CA ASP A 258 -5.23 15.10 -22.77
C ASP A 258 -6.30 14.01 -22.95
N ILE A 259 -5.91 12.73 -22.87
CA ILE A 259 -6.86 11.61 -22.93
C ILE A 259 -7.85 11.66 -21.77
N ALA A 260 -7.37 11.93 -20.54
CA ALA A 260 -8.25 11.98 -19.37
C ALA A 260 -9.31 13.09 -19.46
N ARG A 261 -8.95 14.25 -20.00
CA ARG A 261 -9.89 15.37 -20.24
C ARG A 261 -10.91 15.02 -21.33
N GLN A 262 -10.46 14.44 -22.43
CA GLN A 262 -11.32 14.02 -23.54
C GLN A 262 -12.30 12.93 -23.10
N GLU A 263 -11.81 11.89 -22.42
CA GLU A 263 -12.56 10.69 -22.05
C GLU A 263 -13.26 10.80 -20.70
N ARG A 264 -13.00 11.88 -19.95
CA ARG A 264 -13.65 12.26 -18.67
C ARG A 264 -13.43 11.25 -17.55
N PHE A 265 -12.19 10.87 -17.29
CA PHE A 265 -11.80 10.12 -16.11
C PHE A 265 -10.79 10.90 -15.27
N TYR A 266 -10.69 10.56 -13.98
CA TYR A 266 -9.72 11.15 -13.06
C TYR A 266 -8.44 10.31 -13.00
N ILE A 267 -7.29 10.99 -12.79
CA ILE A 267 -5.98 10.37 -12.60
C ILE A 267 -5.57 10.53 -11.14
N ILE A 268 -5.11 9.42 -10.54
CA ILE A 268 -4.48 9.43 -9.22
C ILE A 268 -3.01 9.02 -9.42
N SER A 269 -2.11 10.00 -9.31
CA SER A 269 -0.67 9.82 -9.45
C SER A 269 -0.05 9.57 -8.08
N ASP A 270 0.77 8.52 -7.94
CA ASP A 270 1.56 8.25 -6.73
C ASP A 270 3.06 8.36 -7.05
N ILE A 271 3.70 9.40 -6.50
CA ILE A 271 5.11 9.70 -6.73
C ILE A 271 5.98 9.46 -5.49
N ALA A 272 5.71 8.38 -4.75
CA ALA A 272 6.40 8.08 -3.49
C ALA A 272 7.94 8.03 -3.61
N TYR A 273 8.47 7.78 -4.80
CA TYR A 273 9.91 7.66 -5.06
C TYR A 273 10.48 8.85 -5.87
N ALA A 274 9.78 9.96 -5.93
CA ALA A 274 10.13 11.11 -6.77
C ALA A 274 11.52 11.70 -6.50
N GLU A 275 12.05 11.52 -5.31
CA GLU A 275 13.39 12.02 -4.91
C GLU A 275 14.47 10.94 -4.96
N LEU A 276 14.11 9.66 -5.03
CA LEU A 276 15.10 8.58 -5.15
C LEU A 276 15.39 8.32 -6.62
N THR A 277 16.18 9.20 -7.22
CA THR A 277 16.52 9.19 -8.64
C THR A 277 18.02 9.17 -8.82
N PHE A 278 18.50 8.60 -9.94
CA PHE A 278 19.91 8.36 -10.21
C PHE A 278 20.28 8.86 -11.61
N ASP A 279 21.57 9.08 -11.82
CA ASP A 279 22.16 9.35 -13.14
C ASP A 279 21.54 10.56 -13.87
N GLY A 280 21.17 11.59 -13.09
CA GLY A 280 20.59 12.85 -13.61
C GLY A 280 19.10 12.78 -13.97
N TYR A 281 18.43 11.65 -13.76
CA TYR A 281 16.99 11.58 -13.94
C TYR A 281 16.27 12.44 -12.89
N VAL A 282 15.28 13.19 -13.33
CA VAL A 282 14.38 13.99 -12.48
C VAL A 282 12.95 13.54 -12.73
N THR A 283 12.30 13.02 -11.70
CA THR A 283 10.90 12.60 -11.79
C THR A 283 10.00 13.80 -12.11
N PRO A 284 9.23 13.80 -13.21
CA PRO A 284 8.25 14.82 -13.48
C PRO A 284 7.03 14.69 -12.57
N SER A 285 6.36 15.81 -12.29
CA SER A 285 5.02 15.82 -11.70
C SER A 285 3.97 15.93 -12.80
N ILE A 286 2.90 15.16 -12.71
CA ILE A 286 1.74 15.30 -13.62
C ILE A 286 1.17 16.73 -13.57
N LEU A 287 1.28 17.40 -12.42
CA LEU A 287 0.76 18.76 -12.23
C LEU A 287 1.56 19.85 -12.97
N GLN A 288 2.71 19.52 -13.57
CA GLN A 288 3.42 20.42 -14.48
C GLN A 288 2.69 20.59 -15.81
N VAL A 289 1.81 19.65 -16.14
CA VAL A 289 1.04 19.66 -17.38
C VAL A 289 -0.10 20.67 -17.28
N PRO A 290 -0.24 21.60 -18.24
CA PRO A 290 -1.38 22.52 -18.29
C PRO A 290 -2.72 21.75 -18.33
N GLY A 291 -3.64 22.14 -17.44
CA GLY A 291 -4.95 21.46 -17.31
C GLY A 291 -4.95 20.17 -16.48
N ALA A 292 -3.80 19.72 -15.97
CA ALA A 292 -3.75 18.53 -15.13
C ALA A 292 -4.60 18.66 -13.86
N LYS A 293 -4.68 19.83 -13.26
CA LYS A 293 -5.53 20.10 -12.09
C LYS A 293 -7.03 19.93 -12.34
N ASP A 294 -7.47 19.90 -13.61
CA ASP A 294 -8.87 19.62 -13.93
C ASP A 294 -9.21 18.14 -13.68
N VAL A 295 -8.24 17.23 -13.82
CA VAL A 295 -8.46 15.78 -13.87
C VAL A 295 -7.55 14.96 -12.95
N ALA A 296 -6.53 15.54 -12.32
CA ALA A 296 -5.53 14.76 -11.58
C ALA A 296 -5.32 15.25 -10.15
N VAL A 297 -5.00 14.27 -9.28
CA VAL A 297 -4.35 14.48 -7.99
C VAL A 297 -3.03 13.72 -7.95
N GLU A 298 -2.09 14.23 -7.16
CA GLU A 298 -0.79 13.63 -6.96
C GLU A 298 -0.52 13.39 -5.47
N SER A 299 -0.12 12.17 -5.13
CA SER A 299 0.19 11.72 -3.77
C SER A 299 1.70 11.61 -3.58
N TYR A 300 2.21 12.13 -2.48
CA TYR A 300 3.61 12.06 -2.09
C TYR A 300 3.77 11.64 -0.63
N THR A 301 4.92 11.11 -0.28
CA THR A 301 5.26 10.71 1.09
C THR A 301 6.68 11.10 1.48
N LEU A 302 6.87 11.50 2.72
CA LEU A 302 8.19 11.76 3.29
C LEU A 302 8.92 10.46 3.67
N SER A 303 8.23 9.33 3.61
CA SER A 303 8.73 8.02 4.05
C SER A 303 10.04 7.59 3.38
N LYS A 304 10.20 7.91 2.08
CA LYS A 304 11.33 7.44 1.27
C LYS A 304 12.42 8.51 1.18
N THR A 305 12.02 9.74 0.94
CA THR A 305 12.91 10.90 0.75
C THR A 305 13.73 11.21 1.99
N TYR A 306 13.13 11.10 3.18
CA TYR A 306 13.74 11.51 4.44
C TYR A 306 13.86 10.36 5.46
N ASN A 307 13.76 9.10 5.03
CA ASN A 307 13.74 7.93 5.93
C ASN A 307 12.70 8.05 7.06
N MET A 308 11.55 8.63 6.77
CA MET A 308 10.46 8.89 7.74
C MET A 308 9.30 7.88 7.62
N ALA A 309 9.57 6.63 7.27
CA ALA A 309 8.53 5.65 7.00
C ALA A 309 7.61 5.40 8.21
N GLY A 310 8.18 5.33 9.41
CA GLY A 310 7.44 5.15 10.68
C GLY A 310 6.69 6.39 11.16
N TRP A 311 7.03 7.59 10.67
CA TRP A 311 6.40 8.85 11.09
C TRP A 311 5.01 9.07 10.51
N ARG A 312 4.68 8.32 9.46
CA ARG A 312 3.37 8.36 8.81
C ARG A 312 2.99 9.76 8.32
N VAL A 313 3.80 10.35 7.46
CA VAL A 313 3.54 11.67 6.84
C VAL A 313 3.57 11.58 5.33
N GLY A 314 2.57 12.18 4.72
CA GLY A 314 2.45 12.41 3.29
C GLY A 314 1.51 13.57 3.02
N PHE A 315 1.23 13.79 1.76
CA PHE A 315 0.24 14.77 1.33
C PHE A 315 -0.33 14.37 -0.03
N MET A 316 -1.48 14.94 -0.35
CA MET A 316 -2.09 14.85 -1.67
C MET A 316 -2.42 16.25 -2.16
N VAL A 317 -2.17 16.50 -3.44
CA VAL A 317 -2.34 17.80 -4.06
C VAL A 317 -2.98 17.70 -5.44
N GLY A 318 -3.57 18.78 -5.95
CA GLY A 318 -4.10 18.85 -7.31
C GLY A 318 -5.56 19.20 -7.38
N ASN A 319 -6.37 18.44 -8.10
CA ASN A 319 -7.78 18.74 -8.38
C ASN A 319 -8.57 19.07 -7.10
N ALA A 320 -9.08 20.31 -7.01
CA ALA A 320 -9.75 20.82 -5.82
C ALA A 320 -11.00 20.02 -5.42
N LYS A 321 -11.70 19.39 -6.37
CA LYS A 321 -12.89 18.57 -6.09
C LYS A 321 -12.50 17.25 -5.41
N LEU A 322 -11.44 16.61 -5.90
CA LEU A 322 -10.92 15.37 -5.32
C LEU A 322 -10.28 15.63 -3.95
N ILE A 323 -9.52 16.73 -3.80
CA ILE A 323 -8.95 17.16 -2.52
C ILE A 323 -10.06 17.47 -1.51
N GLY A 324 -11.12 18.17 -1.93
CA GLY A 324 -12.28 18.44 -1.06
C GLY A 324 -13.01 17.16 -0.61
N ALA A 325 -13.11 16.14 -1.49
CA ALA A 325 -13.66 14.84 -1.13
C ALA A 325 -12.78 14.13 -0.08
N LEU A 326 -11.46 14.15 -0.26
CA LEU A 326 -10.52 13.60 0.71
C LEU A 326 -10.58 14.34 2.04
N GLU A 327 -10.58 15.67 2.04
CA GLU A 327 -10.74 16.49 3.26
C GLU A 327 -12.04 16.13 3.99
N LYS A 328 -13.14 16.00 3.24
CA LYS A 328 -14.44 15.67 3.81
C LYS A 328 -14.45 14.32 4.51
N ILE A 329 -13.95 13.27 3.88
CA ILE A 329 -13.93 11.94 4.50
C ILE A 329 -12.98 11.89 5.71
N LYS A 330 -11.79 12.53 5.62
CA LYS A 330 -10.86 12.64 6.72
C LYS A 330 -11.47 13.34 7.94
N SER A 331 -12.30 14.37 7.74
CA SER A 331 -12.96 15.06 8.85
C SER A 331 -13.90 14.16 9.67
N TRP A 332 -14.32 13.02 9.13
CA TRP A 332 -15.13 12.01 9.83
C TRP A 332 -14.32 10.84 10.38
N LEU A 333 -13.18 10.52 9.76
CA LEU A 333 -12.39 9.33 10.08
C LEU A 333 -11.22 9.63 11.04
N ASP A 334 -10.62 10.82 10.93
CA ASP A 334 -9.44 11.18 11.71
C ASP A 334 -9.37 12.69 11.98
N TYR A 335 -8.54 13.07 12.94
CA TYR A 335 -8.18 14.48 13.22
C TYR A 335 -6.79 14.85 12.68
N GLY A 336 -6.27 14.07 11.72
CA GLY A 336 -4.97 14.30 11.13
C GLY A 336 -3.79 13.82 11.99
N THR A 337 -2.60 14.06 11.46
CA THR A 337 -1.34 13.65 12.08
C THR A 337 -1.03 14.50 13.33
N PHE A 338 -0.39 13.89 14.32
CA PHE A 338 0.11 14.57 15.53
C PHE A 338 0.91 15.83 15.17
N THR A 339 0.56 16.97 15.79
CA THR A 339 1.08 18.30 15.40
C THR A 339 2.61 18.39 15.40
N PRO A 340 3.36 17.86 16.39
CA PRO A 340 4.83 17.88 16.36
C PRO A 340 5.44 17.23 15.12
N ILE A 341 4.85 16.13 14.64
CA ILE A 341 5.28 15.47 13.39
C ILE A 341 5.07 16.39 12.19
N GLN A 342 3.94 17.10 12.13
CA GLN A 342 3.66 18.05 11.06
C GLN A 342 4.62 19.25 11.06
N VAL A 343 5.02 19.73 12.24
CA VAL A 343 6.01 20.81 12.40
C VAL A 343 7.38 20.34 11.92
N ALA A 344 7.81 19.14 12.31
CA ALA A 344 9.07 18.57 11.82
C ALA A 344 9.07 18.32 10.32
N SER A 345 7.93 17.86 9.77
CA SER A 345 7.75 17.69 8.32
C SER A 345 7.79 19.00 7.54
N THR A 346 7.35 20.11 8.15
CA THR A 346 7.49 21.45 7.56
C THR A 346 8.98 21.74 7.32
N ILE A 347 9.83 21.50 8.32
CA ILE A 347 11.28 21.69 8.23
C ILE A 347 11.90 20.78 7.16
N ALA A 348 11.50 19.50 7.12
CA ALA A 348 11.96 18.56 6.10
C ALA A 348 11.76 19.09 4.67
N LEU A 349 10.65 19.77 4.39
CA LEU A 349 10.31 20.28 3.07
C LEU A 349 10.92 21.66 2.75
N THR A 350 11.23 22.48 3.75
CA THR A 350 11.61 23.88 3.57
C THR A 350 13.10 24.18 3.76
N GLU A 351 13.76 23.43 4.62
CA GLU A 351 15.19 23.62 4.94
C GLU A 351 16.10 23.04 3.85
N ASP A 352 17.40 23.05 4.10
CA ASP A 352 18.40 22.48 3.20
C ASP A 352 18.11 21.04 2.81
N GLN A 353 18.25 20.70 1.53
CA GLN A 353 17.95 19.39 0.96
C GLN A 353 19.22 18.53 0.73
N SER A 354 20.36 18.91 1.28
CA SER A 354 21.61 18.11 1.18
C SER A 354 21.39 16.68 1.71
N CYS A 355 20.60 16.53 2.77
CA CYS A 355 20.24 15.23 3.34
C CYS A 355 19.53 14.30 2.33
N VAL A 356 18.76 14.85 1.40
CA VAL A 356 18.10 14.06 0.33
C VAL A 356 19.16 13.54 -0.64
N GLN A 357 20.13 14.38 -1.01
CA GLN A 357 21.25 13.99 -1.87
C GLN A 357 22.08 12.90 -1.23
N GLU A 358 22.38 13.02 0.06
CA GLU A 358 23.11 11.99 0.83
C GLU A 358 22.36 10.65 0.85
N ILE A 359 21.04 10.66 1.10
CA ILE A 359 20.21 9.46 1.05
C ILE A 359 20.20 8.85 -0.36
N CYS A 360 20.05 9.65 -1.41
CA CYS A 360 20.11 9.19 -2.79
C CYS A 360 21.45 8.54 -3.12
N GLU A 361 22.55 9.13 -2.64
CA GLU A 361 23.91 8.61 -2.87
C GLU A 361 24.11 7.24 -2.22
N VAL A 362 23.54 7.00 -1.03
CA VAL A 362 23.53 5.66 -0.40
C VAL A 362 22.85 4.65 -1.31
N TYR A 363 21.65 4.97 -1.80
CA TYR A 363 20.91 4.06 -2.69
C TYR A 363 21.59 3.88 -4.05
N ARG A 364 22.20 4.93 -4.61
CA ARG A 364 22.98 4.84 -5.84
C ARG A 364 24.16 3.86 -5.70
N LYS A 365 24.94 3.96 -4.62
CA LYS A 365 26.04 3.04 -4.35
C LYS A 365 25.56 1.60 -4.21
N ARG A 366 24.50 1.39 -3.44
CA ARG A 366 23.89 0.06 -3.26
C ARG A 366 23.37 -0.52 -4.59
N ARG A 367 22.72 0.30 -5.41
CA ARG A 367 22.30 -0.07 -6.76
C ARG A 367 23.47 -0.57 -7.59
N ASP A 368 24.53 0.22 -7.68
CA ASP A 368 25.68 -0.08 -8.52
C ASP A 368 26.37 -1.37 -8.05
N VAL A 369 26.52 -1.56 -6.73
CA VAL A 369 27.06 -2.81 -6.17
C VAL A 369 26.12 -4.00 -6.43
N MET A 370 24.82 -3.84 -6.24
CA MET A 370 23.83 -4.90 -6.44
C MET A 370 23.80 -5.36 -7.90
N VAL A 371 23.64 -4.43 -8.83
CA VAL A 371 23.60 -4.72 -10.27
C VAL A 371 24.87 -5.45 -10.73
N LYS A 372 26.04 -4.88 -10.41
CA LYS A 372 27.32 -5.50 -10.75
C LYS A 372 27.49 -6.89 -10.13
N SER A 373 27.13 -7.06 -8.87
CA SER A 373 27.32 -8.32 -8.15
C SER A 373 26.37 -9.41 -8.63
N PHE A 374 25.12 -9.07 -8.94
CA PHE A 374 24.13 -10.02 -9.46
C PHE A 374 24.47 -10.48 -10.88
N ILE A 375 24.90 -9.56 -11.76
CA ILE A 375 25.38 -9.92 -13.10
C ILE A 375 26.59 -10.89 -12.99
N ASN A 376 27.55 -10.60 -12.11
CA ASN A 376 28.71 -11.47 -11.88
C ASN A 376 28.34 -12.83 -11.23
N ALA A 377 27.21 -12.89 -10.55
CA ALA A 377 26.66 -14.13 -10.02
C ALA A 377 25.98 -15.01 -11.07
N GLY A 378 25.71 -14.47 -12.27
CA GLY A 378 24.97 -15.14 -13.32
C GLY A 378 23.47 -14.80 -13.37
N TRP A 379 23.06 -13.77 -12.63
CA TRP A 379 21.69 -13.23 -12.64
C TRP A 379 21.69 -11.84 -13.29
N PRO A 380 21.42 -11.74 -14.60
CA PRO A 380 21.37 -10.46 -15.30
C PRO A 380 20.19 -9.63 -14.78
N VAL A 381 20.47 -8.42 -14.36
CA VAL A 381 19.50 -7.43 -13.91
C VAL A 381 19.79 -6.08 -14.54
N VAL A 382 18.74 -5.29 -14.78
CA VAL A 382 18.85 -3.94 -15.35
C VAL A 382 19.02 -2.91 -14.21
N SER A 383 19.87 -1.91 -14.45
CA SER A 383 20.10 -0.82 -13.51
C SER A 383 18.92 0.14 -13.51
N PRO A 384 18.20 0.32 -12.39
CA PRO A 384 17.09 1.26 -12.35
C PRO A 384 17.56 2.72 -12.35
N ARG A 385 16.82 3.60 -13.03
CA ARG A 385 17.05 5.05 -13.02
C ARG A 385 16.48 5.73 -11.76
N ALA A 386 15.60 5.04 -11.04
CA ALA A 386 14.95 5.59 -9.85
C ALA A 386 14.43 4.47 -8.94
N SER A 387 13.90 4.85 -7.77
CA SER A 387 13.32 3.95 -6.76
C SER A 387 14.40 3.30 -5.87
N MET A 388 13.99 2.52 -4.91
CA MET A 388 14.87 1.77 -3.99
C MET A 388 14.85 0.26 -4.28
N PHE A 389 14.51 -0.14 -5.51
CA PHE A 389 14.34 -1.53 -5.90
C PHE A 389 15.12 -1.85 -7.17
N VAL A 390 15.37 -3.15 -7.36
CA VAL A 390 15.69 -3.77 -8.63
C VAL A 390 14.54 -4.72 -8.95
N TRP A 391 13.99 -4.64 -10.16
CA TRP A 391 13.00 -5.57 -10.69
C TRP A 391 13.75 -6.61 -11.49
N ALA A 392 13.86 -7.82 -10.95
CA ALA A 392 14.71 -8.85 -11.48
C ALA A 392 13.88 -9.98 -12.10
N GLN A 393 14.12 -10.25 -13.37
CA GLN A 393 13.49 -11.40 -14.03
C GLN A 393 14.04 -12.69 -13.42
N ILE A 394 13.18 -13.66 -13.18
CA ILE A 394 13.58 -14.98 -12.67
C ILE A 394 14.46 -15.67 -13.74
N PRO A 395 15.64 -16.20 -13.37
CA PRO A 395 16.50 -16.92 -14.30
C PRO A 395 15.78 -18.08 -14.99
N GLU A 396 16.08 -18.30 -16.29
CA GLU A 396 15.39 -19.29 -17.14
C GLU A 396 15.15 -20.66 -16.51
N PRO A 397 16.15 -21.32 -15.86
CA PRO A 397 15.91 -22.64 -15.26
C PRO A 397 14.83 -22.67 -14.18
N PHE A 398 14.50 -21.50 -13.60
CA PHE A 398 13.55 -21.40 -12.48
C PHE A 398 12.24 -20.68 -12.86
N ARG A 399 12.12 -20.11 -14.07
CA ARG A 399 10.98 -19.29 -14.46
C ARG A 399 9.65 -20.05 -14.40
N SER A 400 9.64 -21.31 -14.81
CA SER A 400 8.43 -22.13 -14.84
C SER A 400 7.78 -22.41 -13.49
N MET A 401 8.50 -22.18 -12.37
CA MET A 401 7.95 -22.39 -11.03
C MET A 401 7.16 -21.18 -10.50
N GLY A 402 7.24 -20.03 -11.18
CA GLY A 402 6.64 -18.76 -10.73
C GLY A 402 7.38 -18.10 -9.58
N SER A 403 7.05 -16.84 -9.33
CA SER A 403 7.81 -15.97 -8.43
C SER A 403 7.70 -16.36 -6.95
N LEU A 404 6.58 -16.93 -6.52
CA LEU A 404 6.40 -17.32 -5.12
C LEU A 404 7.30 -18.50 -4.76
N GLU A 405 7.28 -19.56 -5.56
CA GLU A 405 8.09 -20.75 -5.29
C GLU A 405 9.58 -20.46 -5.51
N PHE A 406 9.93 -19.65 -6.51
CA PHE A 406 11.30 -19.17 -6.67
C PHE A 406 11.78 -18.38 -5.44
N SER A 407 10.96 -17.45 -4.90
CA SER A 407 11.32 -16.68 -3.70
C SER A 407 11.52 -17.57 -2.47
N LYS A 408 10.70 -18.61 -2.29
CA LYS A 408 10.86 -19.58 -1.20
C LYS A 408 12.14 -20.39 -1.38
N LYS A 409 12.40 -20.92 -2.58
CA LYS A 409 13.58 -21.72 -2.90
C LYS A 409 14.86 -20.88 -2.69
N LEU A 410 14.89 -19.65 -3.19
CA LEU A 410 16.02 -18.73 -3.00
C LEU A 410 16.27 -18.44 -1.51
N LEU A 411 15.21 -18.29 -0.71
CA LEU A 411 15.30 -18.07 0.73
C LEU A 411 15.85 -19.30 1.46
N THR A 412 15.37 -20.49 1.16
CA THR A 412 15.80 -21.72 1.86
C THR A 412 17.21 -22.17 1.46
N GLU A 413 17.59 -22.04 0.20
CA GLU A 413 18.85 -22.57 -0.34
C GLU A 413 19.96 -21.50 -0.35
N ALA A 414 19.67 -20.26 -0.75
CA ALA A 414 20.63 -19.17 -0.79
C ALA A 414 20.63 -18.28 0.45
N LYS A 415 19.63 -18.41 1.35
CA LYS A 415 19.41 -17.54 2.51
C LYS A 415 19.21 -16.06 2.10
N VAL A 416 18.58 -15.85 0.95
CA VAL A 416 18.27 -14.52 0.41
C VAL A 416 16.76 -14.38 0.24
N ALA A 417 16.17 -13.44 0.95
CA ALA A 417 14.74 -13.12 0.87
C ALA A 417 14.48 -12.02 -0.16
N VAL A 418 13.54 -12.25 -1.08
CA VAL A 418 13.07 -11.28 -2.08
C VAL A 418 11.53 -11.23 -2.07
N SER A 419 10.95 -10.18 -2.66
CA SER A 419 9.48 -10.11 -2.81
C SER A 419 9.03 -10.80 -4.09
N PRO A 420 8.14 -11.81 -4.04
CA PRO A 420 7.61 -12.45 -5.24
C PRO A 420 6.76 -11.48 -6.05
N GLY A 421 6.97 -11.47 -7.35
CA GLY A 421 6.33 -10.52 -8.27
C GLY A 421 4.81 -10.73 -8.40
N ILE A 422 4.32 -11.96 -8.27
CA ILE A 422 2.87 -12.27 -8.23
C ILE A 422 2.15 -11.48 -7.12
N GLY A 423 2.85 -11.12 -6.05
CA GLY A 423 2.30 -10.28 -4.98
C GLY A 423 1.96 -8.85 -5.42
N PHE A 424 2.45 -8.41 -6.58
CA PHE A 424 2.15 -7.11 -7.17
C PHE A 424 1.14 -7.19 -8.32
N GLY A 425 0.79 -8.38 -8.77
CA GLY A 425 -0.15 -8.64 -9.85
C GLY A 425 0.27 -9.82 -10.72
N ALA A 426 -0.68 -10.32 -11.52
CA ALA A 426 -0.48 -11.53 -12.32
C ALA A 426 0.66 -11.40 -13.34
N TYR A 427 0.82 -10.21 -13.93
CA TYR A 427 1.89 -9.95 -14.91
C TYR A 427 3.28 -9.77 -14.26
N GLY A 428 3.36 -9.83 -12.93
CA GLY A 428 4.62 -9.83 -12.19
C GLY A 428 5.22 -11.21 -11.93
N ASP A 429 4.54 -12.31 -12.25
CA ASP A 429 4.93 -13.65 -11.78
C ASP A 429 6.25 -14.18 -12.36
N ASP A 430 6.72 -13.62 -13.46
CA ASP A 430 8.06 -13.92 -14.02
C ASP A 430 9.21 -13.17 -13.35
N TYR A 431 8.92 -12.37 -12.32
CA TYR A 431 9.88 -11.45 -11.72
C TYR A 431 9.87 -11.53 -10.19
N VAL A 432 10.93 -11.00 -9.59
CA VAL A 432 10.99 -10.69 -8.15
C VAL A 432 11.46 -9.27 -7.95
N ARG A 433 10.99 -8.62 -6.86
CA ARG A 433 11.46 -7.31 -6.45
C ARG A 433 12.54 -7.46 -5.38
N VAL A 434 13.69 -6.86 -5.62
CA VAL A 434 14.85 -6.84 -4.72
C VAL A 434 15.02 -5.43 -4.17
N ALA A 435 14.89 -5.23 -2.85
CA ALA A 435 15.03 -3.92 -2.22
C ALA A 435 16.49 -3.64 -1.84
N MET A 436 16.96 -2.42 -2.11
CA MET A 436 18.33 -1.98 -1.83
C MET A 436 18.47 -1.47 -0.37
N ILE A 437 18.05 -2.26 0.59
CA ILE A 437 17.98 -1.90 2.01
C ILE A 437 19.10 -2.52 2.87
N GLU A 438 20.00 -3.27 2.28
CA GLU A 438 21.19 -3.82 2.93
C GLU A 438 22.43 -3.06 2.51
N ASN A 439 23.46 -3.08 3.35
CA ASN A 439 24.75 -2.47 3.01
C ASN A 439 25.47 -3.25 1.90
N GLU A 440 26.51 -2.64 1.33
CA GLU A 440 27.22 -3.17 0.16
C GLU A 440 27.89 -4.52 0.42
N GLU A 441 28.35 -4.79 1.65
CA GLU A 441 28.96 -6.07 2.01
C GLU A 441 27.91 -7.20 2.07
N ARG A 442 26.75 -6.92 2.63
CA ARG A 442 25.62 -7.86 2.65
C ARG A 442 25.12 -8.13 1.23
N ILE A 443 25.08 -7.11 0.37
CA ILE A 443 24.74 -7.27 -1.05
C ILE A 443 25.73 -8.21 -1.75
N ARG A 444 27.05 -8.02 -1.52
CA ARG A 444 28.08 -8.92 -2.08
C ARG A 444 27.98 -10.33 -1.52
N GLN A 445 27.65 -10.49 -0.23
CA GLN A 445 27.42 -11.80 0.37
C GLN A 445 26.22 -12.51 -0.28
N ALA A 446 25.10 -11.82 -0.43
CA ALA A 446 23.92 -12.35 -1.12
C ALA A 446 24.26 -12.81 -2.55
N ALA A 447 25.02 -12.00 -3.29
CA ALA A 447 25.45 -12.37 -4.64
C ALA A 447 26.33 -13.63 -4.67
N ARG A 448 27.21 -13.84 -3.68
CA ARG A 448 27.96 -15.10 -3.56
C ARG A 448 27.05 -16.31 -3.30
N ASN A 449 26.04 -16.14 -2.46
CA ASN A 449 25.07 -17.20 -2.16
C ASN A 449 24.21 -17.52 -3.40
N ILE A 450 23.70 -16.48 -4.07
CA ILE A 450 22.98 -16.59 -5.34
C ILE A 450 23.81 -17.31 -6.41
N LYS A 451 25.11 -16.99 -6.51
CA LYS A 451 26.02 -17.64 -7.47
C LYS A 451 26.14 -19.14 -7.25
N LYS A 452 26.16 -19.60 -6.00
CA LYS A 452 26.15 -21.03 -5.65
C LYS A 452 24.82 -21.66 -6.07
N PHE A 453 23.72 -21.06 -5.64
CA PHE A 453 22.36 -21.48 -5.93
C PHE A 453 22.07 -21.64 -7.44
N LEU A 454 22.55 -20.72 -8.27
CA LEU A 454 22.32 -20.76 -9.73
C LEU A 454 23.20 -21.80 -10.46
N ARG A 455 24.19 -22.42 -9.81
CA ARG A 455 25.07 -23.44 -10.40
C ARG A 455 24.65 -24.86 -10.05
N GLU A 456 23.85 -25.01 -9.01
CA GLU A 456 23.25 -26.28 -8.57
C GLU A 456 21.97 -26.59 -9.35
#